data_5d3b32a15a5a063a711f453fdbffe67a
#
_entry.id   5d3b32a15a5a063a711f453fdbffe67a
#
_cell.length_a   1.000
_cell.length_b   1.000
_cell.length_c   1.000
_cell.angle_alpha   90.00
_cell.angle_beta   90.00
_cell.angle_gamma   90.00
#
_symmetry.space_group_name_H-M   'P 1'
#
loop_
_entity.id
_entity.type
_entity.pdbx_description
1 polymer ?
#
loop_
_entity_poly.entity_id
_entity_poly.type
_entity_poly.pdbx_seq_one_letter_code
_entity_poly.pdbx_strand_id
1 'polypeptide(L)'
;FGPFEHGNLLKKADVDRAFEEHAPVAVVHFAAISQVGQSMQKPGLYWQNNVMGSLNLIQAAIDHGCMDFVFSSTCATYGDQDGVVLDEDSAQHPINAYGASKRAVENILADFQAAFGLNHVIFRYFNVAGADPEAEVGEFHQPETHLIPLILDAVDGRRDALTIFGTD
;
A
#
# COMPACT_ATOMS: atom_id res chain seq x y z
N PHE A 1 -12.31 -18.98 -0.62
CA PHE A 1 -11.03 -18.29 -0.37
C PHE A 1 -9.90 -19.23 -0.76
N GLY A 2 -8.77 -18.68 -1.30
CA GLY A 2 -7.59 -19.44 -1.67
C GLY A 2 -6.77 -19.93 -0.47
N PRO A 3 -5.67 -20.66 -0.73
CA PRO A 3 -4.75 -21.07 0.33
C PRO A 3 -4.12 -19.85 1.01
N PHE A 4 -3.81 -20.00 2.29
CA PHE A 4 -3.17 -18.96 3.09
C PHE A 4 -1.75 -19.38 3.46
N GLU A 5 -0.76 -18.57 3.05
CA GLU A 5 0.64 -18.76 3.35
C GLU A 5 1.14 -17.74 4.37
N HIS A 6 1.78 -18.23 5.43
CA HIS A 6 2.53 -17.40 6.36
C HIS A 6 3.91 -17.10 5.81
N GLY A 7 4.24 -15.82 5.66
CA GLY A 7 5.56 -15.40 5.18
C GLY A 7 5.87 -13.95 5.54
N ASN A 8 7.14 -13.59 5.36
CA ASN A 8 7.63 -12.24 5.55
C ASN A 8 8.32 -11.78 4.26
N LEU A 9 7.84 -10.70 3.65
CA LEU A 9 8.40 -10.13 2.42
C LEU A 9 9.89 -9.75 2.55
N LEU A 10 10.38 -9.52 3.78
CA LEU A 10 11.81 -9.27 4.02
C LEU A 10 12.66 -10.54 3.98
N LYS A 11 12.04 -11.72 3.91
CA LYS A 11 12.72 -13.01 3.78
C LYS A 11 12.45 -13.57 2.39
N LYS A 12 13.42 -13.40 1.49
CA LYS A 12 13.29 -13.89 0.10
C LYS A 12 12.84 -15.35 0.04
N ALA A 13 13.35 -16.21 0.91
CA ALA A 13 12.97 -17.62 0.96
C ALA A 13 11.48 -17.87 1.26
N ASP A 14 10.82 -17.01 2.05
CA ASP A 14 9.39 -17.14 2.30
C ASP A 14 8.60 -16.76 1.04
N VAL A 15 9.06 -15.74 0.30
CA VAL A 15 8.44 -15.29 -0.95
C VAL A 15 8.62 -16.35 -2.05
N ASP A 16 9.86 -16.83 -2.25
CA ASP A 16 10.17 -17.87 -3.26
C ASP A 16 9.33 -19.13 -3.01
N ARG A 17 9.23 -19.59 -1.76
CA ARG A 17 8.41 -20.75 -1.41
C ARG A 17 6.95 -20.58 -1.84
N ALA A 18 6.36 -19.40 -1.63
CA ALA A 18 4.98 -19.13 -2.03
C ALA A 18 4.82 -19.20 -3.56
N PHE A 19 5.78 -18.68 -4.33
CA PHE A 19 5.76 -18.79 -5.79
C PHE A 19 5.96 -20.24 -6.27
N GLU A 20 6.87 -20.98 -5.66
CA GLU A 20 7.12 -22.41 -5.97
C GLU A 20 5.89 -23.27 -5.71
N GLU A 21 5.20 -23.05 -4.57
CA GLU A 21 4.06 -23.87 -4.16
C GLU A 21 2.78 -23.55 -4.94
N HIS A 22 2.53 -22.28 -5.26
CA HIS A 22 1.26 -21.84 -5.81
C HIS A 22 1.31 -21.40 -7.27
N ALA A 23 2.50 -21.19 -7.85
CA ALA A 23 2.71 -20.73 -9.22
C ALA A 23 1.72 -19.63 -9.65
N PRO A 24 1.66 -18.49 -8.93
CA PRO A 24 0.68 -17.44 -9.22
C PRO A 24 0.89 -16.87 -10.62
N VAL A 25 -0.21 -16.57 -11.31
CA VAL A 25 -0.18 -15.95 -12.65
C VAL A 25 -0.07 -14.43 -12.58
N ALA A 26 -0.43 -13.84 -11.45
CA ALA A 26 -0.34 -12.40 -11.18
C ALA A 26 -0.13 -12.13 -9.70
N VAL A 27 0.46 -10.99 -9.39
CA VAL A 27 0.62 -10.47 -8.02
C VAL A 27 -0.28 -9.27 -7.82
N VAL A 28 -1.05 -9.24 -6.72
CA VAL A 28 -1.75 -8.04 -6.23
C VAL A 28 -1.14 -7.67 -4.88
N HIS A 29 -0.33 -6.59 -4.88
CA HIS A 29 0.49 -6.21 -3.75
C HIS A 29 -0.14 -5.11 -2.90
N PHE A 30 -0.82 -5.49 -1.82
CA PHE A 30 -1.38 -4.58 -0.81
C PHE A 30 -0.51 -4.42 0.44
N ALA A 31 0.41 -5.35 0.68
CA ALA A 31 1.15 -5.42 1.94
C ALA A 31 2.08 -4.21 2.11
N ALA A 32 1.84 -3.40 3.14
CA ALA A 32 2.68 -2.26 3.51
C ALA A 32 2.37 -1.80 4.94
N ILE A 33 3.31 -1.05 5.53
CA ILE A 33 3.01 -0.19 6.68
C ILE A 33 2.51 1.14 6.12
N SER A 34 1.33 1.63 6.57
CA SER A 34 0.62 2.73 5.91
C SER A 34 0.38 3.98 6.80
N GLN A 35 0.79 3.97 8.07
CA GLN A 35 0.54 5.07 9.00
C GLN A 35 1.47 6.26 8.73
N VAL A 36 0.95 7.35 8.15
CA VAL A 36 1.72 8.55 7.78
C VAL A 36 2.45 9.14 8.99
N GLY A 37 1.76 9.36 10.12
CA GLY A 37 2.36 9.92 11.33
C GLY A 37 3.52 9.08 11.88
N GLN A 38 3.40 7.74 11.87
CA GLN A 38 4.47 6.84 12.28
C GLN A 38 5.66 6.90 11.30
N SER A 39 5.40 7.10 10.00
CA SER A 39 6.46 7.16 8.99
C SER A 39 7.43 8.31 9.24
N MET A 40 6.95 9.42 9.79
CA MET A 40 7.78 10.58 10.13
C MET A 40 8.66 10.33 11.37
N GLN A 41 8.22 9.44 12.26
CA GLN A 41 8.98 9.09 13.48
C GLN A 41 9.96 7.92 13.25
N LYS A 42 9.60 7.00 12.35
CA LYS A 42 10.36 5.77 12.10
C LYS A 42 10.56 5.54 10.60
N PRO A 43 11.18 6.47 9.86
CA PRO A 43 11.29 6.38 8.40
C PRO A 43 12.03 5.11 7.93
N GLY A 44 13.06 4.67 8.64
CA GLY A 44 13.81 3.46 8.31
C GLY A 44 12.94 2.19 8.26
N LEU A 45 11.92 2.10 9.11
CA LEU A 45 10.98 0.99 9.11
C LEU A 45 10.19 0.94 7.79
N TYR A 46 9.79 2.10 7.26
CA TYR A 46 9.04 2.20 5.99
C TYR A 46 9.92 1.86 4.79
N TRP A 47 11.15 2.34 4.77
CA TRP A 47 12.11 1.96 3.73
C TRP A 47 12.39 0.46 3.73
N GLN A 48 12.64 -0.12 4.91
CA GLN A 48 12.90 -1.54 5.02
C GLN A 48 11.68 -2.38 4.64
N ASN A 49 10.51 -2.12 5.26
CA ASN A 49 9.33 -2.96 5.06
C ASN A 49 8.71 -2.75 3.68
N ASN A 50 8.45 -1.49 3.30
CA ASN A 50 7.69 -1.22 2.08
C ASN A 50 8.57 -1.32 0.83
N VAL A 51 9.81 -0.82 0.86
CA VAL A 51 10.67 -0.83 -0.34
C VAL A 51 11.40 -2.16 -0.49
N MET A 52 12.13 -2.60 0.53
CA MET A 52 12.87 -3.87 0.43
C MET A 52 11.94 -5.07 0.33
N GLY A 53 10.81 -5.08 1.07
CA GLY A 53 9.79 -6.12 0.95
C GLY A 53 9.18 -6.19 -0.45
N SER A 54 8.84 -5.03 -1.03
CA SER A 54 8.33 -4.97 -2.40
C SER A 54 9.37 -5.39 -3.44
N LEU A 55 10.63 -4.97 -3.27
CA LEU A 55 11.71 -5.38 -4.17
C LEU A 55 11.91 -6.91 -4.18
N ASN A 56 11.90 -7.54 -3.00
CA ASN A 56 11.98 -9.01 -2.90
C ASN A 56 10.81 -9.68 -3.63
N LEU A 57 9.59 -9.15 -3.49
CA LEU A 57 8.40 -9.68 -4.14
C LEU A 57 8.45 -9.51 -5.66
N ILE A 58 8.86 -8.33 -6.15
CA ILE A 58 9.00 -8.04 -7.58
C ILE A 58 10.08 -8.94 -8.20
N GLN A 59 11.23 -9.07 -7.52
CA GLN A 59 12.30 -9.95 -8.00
C GLN A 59 11.86 -11.42 -8.06
N ALA A 60 11.15 -11.90 -7.03
CA ALA A 60 10.62 -13.27 -7.04
C ALA A 60 9.59 -13.46 -8.16
N ALA A 61 8.74 -12.47 -8.44
CA ALA A 61 7.80 -12.55 -9.57
C ALA A 61 8.54 -12.77 -10.90
N ILE A 62 9.62 -12.01 -11.16
CA ILE A 62 10.47 -12.19 -12.34
C ILE A 62 11.14 -13.57 -12.34
N ASP A 63 11.78 -13.97 -11.23
CA ASP A 63 12.52 -15.24 -11.10
C ASP A 63 11.60 -16.46 -11.39
N HIS A 64 10.31 -16.36 -11.07
CA HIS A 64 9.30 -17.41 -11.27
C HIS A 64 8.39 -17.19 -12.51
N GLY A 65 8.66 -16.19 -13.34
CA GLY A 65 7.92 -15.95 -14.58
C GLY A 65 6.51 -15.38 -14.40
N CYS A 66 6.19 -14.84 -13.24
CA CYS A 66 4.93 -14.14 -12.95
C CYS A 66 5.05 -12.68 -13.42
N MET A 67 4.56 -12.37 -14.61
CA MET A 67 4.84 -11.12 -15.30
C MET A 67 3.75 -10.04 -15.14
N ASP A 68 2.68 -10.30 -14.41
CA ASP A 68 1.60 -9.36 -14.17
C ASP A 68 1.56 -8.91 -12.72
N PHE A 69 1.66 -7.59 -12.48
CA PHE A 69 1.81 -7.02 -11.14
C PHE A 69 0.87 -5.83 -10.93
N VAL A 70 0.02 -5.90 -9.92
CA VAL A 70 -0.83 -4.80 -9.47
C VAL A 70 -0.30 -4.25 -8.16
N PHE A 71 -0.02 -2.95 -8.12
CA PHE A 71 0.54 -2.28 -6.96
C PHE A 71 -0.43 -1.29 -6.31
N SER A 72 -0.69 -1.49 -5.03
CA SER A 72 -1.39 -0.53 -4.18
C SER A 72 -0.45 0.60 -3.77
N SER A 73 -0.45 1.69 -4.53
CA SER A 73 0.22 2.94 -4.20
C SER A 73 -0.73 3.87 -3.42
N THR A 74 -0.46 5.16 -3.40
CA THR A 74 -1.18 6.14 -2.58
C THR A 74 -1.12 7.53 -3.19
N CYS A 75 -2.17 8.35 -2.96
CA CYS A 75 -2.14 9.78 -3.25
C CYS A 75 -1.04 10.55 -2.49
N ALA A 76 -0.54 10.00 -1.37
CA ALA A 76 0.56 10.61 -0.61
C ALA A 76 1.87 10.74 -1.42
N THR A 77 1.98 10.09 -2.59
CA THR A 77 3.09 10.28 -3.53
C THR A 77 3.10 11.66 -4.17
N TYR A 78 1.93 12.31 -4.33
CA TYR A 78 1.83 13.65 -4.91
C TYR A 78 2.32 14.75 -3.96
N GLY A 79 2.22 14.53 -2.65
CA GLY A 79 2.53 15.54 -1.64
C GLY A 79 1.42 16.58 -1.51
N ASP A 80 1.82 17.78 -1.13
CA ASP A 80 0.91 18.92 -0.96
C ASP A 80 0.90 19.77 -2.24
N GLN A 81 -0.25 19.83 -2.90
CA GLN A 81 -0.45 20.57 -4.16
C GLN A 81 -1.79 21.33 -4.09
N ASP A 82 -1.82 22.38 -3.27
CA ASP A 82 -3.00 23.18 -3.04
C ASP A 82 -3.64 23.71 -4.34
N GLY A 83 -4.96 23.54 -4.45
CA GLY A 83 -5.76 24.05 -5.54
C GLY A 83 -5.57 23.35 -6.89
N VAL A 84 -4.83 22.26 -6.95
CA VAL A 84 -4.61 21.47 -8.17
C VAL A 84 -5.52 20.24 -8.18
N VAL A 85 -6.21 20.02 -9.29
CA VAL A 85 -6.89 18.74 -9.53
C VAL A 85 -5.83 17.75 -9.99
N LEU A 86 -5.61 16.72 -9.21
CA LEU A 86 -4.58 15.72 -9.46
C LEU A 86 -5.05 14.67 -10.48
N ASP A 87 -4.14 14.28 -11.35
CA ASP A 87 -4.26 13.18 -12.30
C ASP A 87 -2.99 12.29 -12.26
N GLU A 88 -2.93 11.29 -13.13
CA GLU A 88 -1.81 10.33 -13.16
C GLU A 88 -0.49 10.97 -13.61
N ASP A 89 -0.55 12.06 -14.39
CA ASP A 89 0.63 12.79 -14.92
C ASP A 89 1.09 13.88 -13.96
N SER A 90 0.34 14.16 -12.90
CA SER A 90 0.69 15.17 -11.90
C SER A 90 2.01 14.84 -11.21
N ALA A 91 2.82 15.89 -10.95
CA ALA A 91 4.13 15.74 -10.32
C ALA A 91 4.05 15.08 -8.94
N GLN A 92 4.98 14.19 -8.65
CA GLN A 92 5.03 13.48 -7.37
C GLN A 92 6.13 14.08 -6.48
N HIS A 93 5.72 14.72 -5.39
CA HIS A 93 6.59 15.35 -4.39
C HIS A 93 6.20 14.93 -2.97
N PRO A 94 6.42 13.65 -2.59
CA PRO A 94 5.97 13.14 -1.30
C PRO A 94 6.61 13.91 -0.15
N ILE A 95 5.80 14.31 0.82
CA ILE A 95 6.22 15.09 2.01
C ILE A 95 6.40 14.24 3.27
N ASN A 96 6.23 12.92 3.16
CA ASN A 96 6.41 11.98 4.26
C ASN A 96 7.08 10.68 3.78
N ALA A 97 7.66 9.92 4.72
CA ALA A 97 8.39 8.71 4.38
C ALA A 97 7.49 7.58 3.86
N TYR A 98 6.21 7.54 4.21
CA TYR A 98 5.25 6.60 3.63
C TYR A 98 5.05 6.87 2.14
N GLY A 99 4.67 8.09 1.75
CA GLY A 99 4.52 8.48 0.34
C GLY A 99 5.82 8.28 -0.46
N ALA A 100 6.97 8.68 0.13
CA ALA A 100 8.27 8.48 -0.49
C ALA A 100 8.60 6.99 -0.73
N SER A 101 8.28 6.11 0.24
CA SER A 101 8.48 4.67 0.09
C SER A 101 7.60 4.07 -1.02
N LYS A 102 6.34 4.51 -1.15
CA LYS A 102 5.46 4.05 -2.21
C LYS A 102 5.93 4.53 -3.59
N ARG A 103 6.32 5.80 -3.72
CA ARG A 103 6.92 6.33 -4.96
C ARG A 103 8.19 5.58 -5.37
N ALA A 104 9.04 5.22 -4.41
CA ALA A 104 10.23 4.43 -4.70
C ALA A 104 9.87 3.07 -5.34
N VAL A 105 8.81 2.40 -4.86
CA VAL A 105 8.35 1.14 -5.46
C VAL A 105 7.76 1.36 -6.87
N GLU A 106 7.06 2.48 -7.13
CA GLU A 106 6.62 2.83 -8.49
C GLU A 106 7.80 2.96 -9.45
N ASN A 107 8.91 3.61 -9.03
CA ASN A 107 10.13 3.70 -9.83
C ASN A 107 10.76 2.31 -10.07
N ILE A 108 10.84 1.46 -9.04
CA ILE A 108 11.33 0.08 -9.16
C ILE A 108 10.50 -0.69 -10.20
N LEU A 109 9.17 -0.59 -10.17
CA LEU A 109 8.31 -1.25 -11.15
C LEU A 109 8.59 -0.78 -12.58
N ALA A 110 8.79 0.52 -12.79
CA ALA A 110 9.16 1.08 -14.09
C ALA A 110 10.52 0.55 -14.58
N ASP A 111 11.52 0.45 -13.70
CA ASP A 111 12.82 -0.13 -14.03
C ASP A 111 12.72 -1.61 -14.40
N PHE A 112 11.90 -2.38 -13.67
CA PHE A 112 11.67 -3.80 -13.96
C PHE A 112 10.85 -4.02 -15.24
N GLN A 113 9.91 -3.13 -15.55
CA GLN A 113 9.25 -3.12 -16.86
C GLN A 113 10.26 -2.91 -17.99
N ALA A 114 11.14 -1.91 -17.86
CA ALA A 114 12.14 -1.61 -18.88
C ALA A 114 13.16 -2.73 -19.06
N ALA A 115 13.57 -3.38 -17.97
CA ALA A 115 14.62 -4.41 -17.99
C ALA A 115 14.11 -5.80 -18.39
N PHE A 116 12.91 -6.18 -17.92
CA PHE A 116 12.40 -7.56 -17.98
C PHE A 116 11.05 -7.67 -18.69
N GLY A 117 10.37 -6.55 -19.00
CA GLY A 117 9.04 -6.55 -19.58
C GLY A 117 7.91 -6.85 -18.60
N LEU A 118 8.13 -6.60 -17.28
CA LEU A 118 7.10 -6.76 -16.27
C LEU A 118 5.91 -5.85 -16.59
N ASN A 119 4.71 -6.43 -16.74
CA ASN A 119 3.48 -5.67 -16.86
C ASN A 119 3.06 -5.19 -15.47
N HIS A 120 2.77 -3.91 -15.31
CA HIS A 120 2.27 -3.45 -14.02
C HIS A 120 1.15 -2.42 -14.15
N VAL A 121 0.28 -2.41 -13.14
CA VAL A 121 -0.74 -1.38 -12.91
C VAL A 121 -0.53 -0.82 -11.52
N ILE A 122 -0.52 0.51 -11.41
CA ILE A 122 -0.32 1.23 -10.15
C ILE A 122 -1.60 1.99 -9.82
N PHE A 123 -2.20 1.69 -8.66
CA PHE A 123 -3.33 2.44 -8.13
C PHE A 123 -2.89 3.41 -7.03
N ARG A 124 -2.95 4.71 -7.28
CA ARG A 124 -2.70 5.75 -6.28
C ARG A 124 -3.99 6.06 -5.55
N TYR A 125 -4.31 5.24 -4.55
CA TYR A 125 -5.55 5.39 -3.78
C TYR A 125 -5.57 6.70 -2.99
N PHE A 126 -6.71 7.36 -3.02
CA PHE A 126 -7.12 8.40 -2.07
C PHE A 126 -7.81 7.72 -0.88
N ASN A 127 -8.78 8.39 -0.25
CA ASN A 127 -9.53 7.82 0.86
C ASN A 127 -10.64 6.91 0.30
N VAL A 128 -10.36 5.63 0.25
CA VAL A 128 -11.35 4.62 -0.19
C VAL A 128 -12.39 4.45 0.91
N ALA A 129 -13.65 4.48 0.54
CA ALA A 129 -14.77 4.27 1.44
C ALA A 129 -15.79 3.34 0.77
N GLY A 130 -16.42 2.52 1.58
CA GLY A 130 -17.44 1.59 1.14
C GLY A 130 -17.77 0.57 2.22
N ALA A 131 -18.83 -0.19 1.99
CA ALA A 131 -19.20 -1.32 2.81
C ALA A 131 -19.63 -2.47 1.90
N ASP A 132 -19.37 -3.68 2.33
CA ASP A 132 -19.90 -4.86 1.68
C ASP A 132 -21.44 -4.90 1.89
N PRO A 133 -22.24 -4.92 0.81
CA PRO A 133 -23.70 -4.91 0.92
C PRO A 133 -24.26 -6.16 1.61
N GLU A 134 -23.55 -7.30 1.54
CA GLU A 134 -23.94 -8.55 2.19
C GLU A 134 -23.41 -8.64 3.63
N ALA A 135 -22.59 -7.69 4.09
CA ALA A 135 -21.94 -7.64 5.39
C ALA A 135 -21.10 -8.89 5.74
N GLU A 136 -20.54 -9.55 4.73
CA GLU A 136 -19.68 -10.73 4.91
C GLU A 136 -18.23 -10.36 5.24
N VAL A 137 -17.80 -9.16 4.81
CA VAL A 137 -16.47 -8.60 5.07
C VAL A 137 -16.59 -7.17 5.58
N GLY A 138 -15.64 -6.75 6.41
CA GLY A 138 -15.61 -5.41 6.97
C GLY A 138 -14.20 -4.97 7.35
N GLU A 139 -14.06 -3.67 7.56
CA GLU A 139 -12.82 -3.08 8.05
C GLU A 139 -12.69 -3.32 9.56
N PHE A 140 -11.51 -3.77 10.00
CA PHE A 140 -11.17 -3.95 11.40
C PHE A 140 -9.71 -3.61 11.65
N HIS A 141 -9.45 -2.38 12.13
CA HIS A 141 -8.12 -1.91 12.49
C HIS A 141 -7.99 -1.69 14.01
N GLN A 142 -6.82 -2.03 14.55
CA GLN A 142 -6.44 -1.70 15.93
C GLN A 142 -4.99 -1.20 15.98
N PRO A 143 -4.76 0.09 16.37
CA PRO A 143 -5.77 1.12 16.63
C PRO A 143 -6.43 1.63 15.35
N GLU A 144 -7.72 2.00 15.43
CA GLU A 144 -8.42 2.63 14.32
C GLU A 144 -7.97 4.08 14.13
N THR A 145 -7.74 4.46 12.87
CA THR A 145 -7.23 5.80 12.50
C THR A 145 -7.99 6.44 11.33
N HIS A 146 -8.89 5.69 10.69
CA HIS A 146 -9.63 6.17 9.53
C HIS A 146 -10.87 6.95 9.93
N LEU A 147 -11.17 8.02 9.18
CA LEU A 147 -12.18 9.00 9.53
C LEU A 147 -13.59 8.38 9.71
N ILE A 148 -14.04 7.58 8.74
CA ILE A 148 -15.41 7.03 8.75
C ILE A 148 -15.62 6.10 9.94
N PRO A 149 -14.77 5.10 10.21
CA PRO A 149 -14.90 4.28 11.42
C PRO A 149 -14.86 5.09 12.71
N LEU A 150 -13.98 6.11 12.81
CA LEU A 150 -13.92 6.98 13.99
C LEU A 150 -15.20 7.80 14.19
N ILE A 151 -15.85 8.25 13.10
CA ILE A 151 -17.15 8.92 13.18
C ILE A 151 -18.21 7.94 13.71
N LEU A 152 -18.25 6.73 13.16
CA LEU A 152 -19.20 5.71 13.58
C LEU A 152 -19.00 5.31 15.05
N ASP A 153 -17.75 5.20 15.51
CA ASP A 153 -17.43 4.94 16.92
C ASP A 153 -17.91 6.06 17.84
N ALA A 154 -17.83 7.33 17.39
CA ALA A 154 -18.35 8.46 18.14
C ALA A 154 -19.88 8.47 18.19
N VAL A 155 -20.54 8.15 17.07
CA VAL A 155 -22.01 8.06 17.01
C VAL A 155 -22.54 6.93 17.90
N ASP A 156 -21.84 5.80 17.93
CA ASP A 156 -22.20 4.63 18.76
C ASP A 156 -21.78 4.77 20.23
N GLY A 157 -21.17 5.89 20.62
CA GLY A 157 -20.71 6.15 22.00
C GLY A 157 -19.49 5.31 22.41
N ARG A 158 -18.80 4.67 21.48
CA ARG A 158 -17.54 3.95 21.72
C ARG A 158 -16.35 4.90 21.83
N ARG A 159 -16.55 6.17 21.44
CA ARG A 159 -15.57 7.26 21.50
C ARG A 159 -16.26 8.55 21.92
N ASP A 160 -15.64 9.31 22.82
CA ASP A 160 -16.25 10.54 23.40
C ASP A 160 -16.32 11.68 22.38
N ALA A 161 -15.32 11.82 21.49
CA ALA A 161 -15.25 12.91 20.53
C ALA A 161 -14.33 12.60 19.34
N LEU A 162 -14.52 13.34 18.25
CA LEU A 162 -13.58 13.43 17.13
C LEU A 162 -12.63 14.60 17.33
N THR A 163 -11.37 14.40 16.96
CA THR A 163 -10.39 15.48 16.92
C THR A 163 -10.35 16.06 15.51
N ILE A 164 -10.59 17.36 15.39
CA ILE A 164 -10.40 18.14 14.17
C ILE A 164 -8.99 18.73 14.23
N PHE A 165 -8.13 18.41 13.24
CA PHE A 165 -6.72 18.83 13.24
C PHE A 165 -6.48 20.20 12.60
N GLY A 166 -7.48 20.81 12.00
CA GLY A 166 -7.44 22.15 11.42
C GLY A 166 -8.84 22.64 11.07
N THR A 167 -8.97 23.93 10.85
CA THR A 167 -10.23 24.61 10.48
C THR A 167 -10.06 25.53 9.27
N ASP A 168 -8.92 25.47 8.64
CA ASP A 168 -8.47 26.21 7.44
C ASP A 168 -8.93 25.58 6.12
#